data_abd74bf4fab0c01021c0379792785b7b
#
_entry.id   abd74bf4fab0c01021c0379792785b7b
#
_cell.length_a   1.000
_cell.length_b   1.000
_cell.length_c   1.000
_cell.angle_alpha   90.00
_cell.angle_beta   90.00
_cell.angle_gamma   90.00
#
_symmetry.space_group_name_H-M   'P 1'
#
loop_
_entity.id
_entity.type
_entity.pdbx_description
1 polymer ?
#
loop_
_entity_poly.entity_id
_entity_poly.type
_entity_poly.pdbx_seq_one_letter_code
_entity_poly.pdbx_strand_id
1 'polypeptide(L)'
;AIRRQRQMCIRDRYACAPETILKQMLKIHQFAIMCAPTTSQYAAVEAMKNGDEDVAQMREEYNGRRRYVLHRFKEMGLKCFEPFGAFYAFPSIKEFGMTSDEFATKLLNSKKIAVVPGTAFGECGEGFLRISYAYSLDDLKEALGRIEEFVTELRAGMDNK
;
A
#
# COMPACT_ATOMS: atom_id res chain seq x y z
N ALA A 1 3.20 14.74 0.92
CA ALA A 1 3.73 13.36 0.82
C ALA A 1 2.78 12.45 0.01
N ILE A 2 1.49 12.42 0.30
CA ILE A 2 0.48 11.58 -0.40
C ILE A 2 0.38 11.92 -1.90
N ARG A 3 0.53 13.18 -2.28
CA ARG A 3 0.55 13.58 -3.70
C ARG A 3 1.81 13.11 -4.44
N ARG A 4 2.97 13.00 -3.78
CA ARG A 4 4.19 12.48 -4.40
C ARG A 4 4.10 10.99 -4.70
N GLN A 5 3.51 10.19 -3.83
CA GLN A 5 3.29 8.76 -4.08
C GLN A 5 2.31 8.52 -5.23
N ARG A 6 1.24 9.32 -5.35
CA ARG A 6 0.35 9.28 -6.53
C ARG A 6 1.06 9.73 -7.80
N GLN A 7 1.99 10.66 -7.72
CA GLN A 7 2.79 11.09 -8.87
C GLN A 7 3.69 9.97 -9.38
N MET A 8 4.39 9.25 -8.50
CA MET A 8 5.21 8.10 -8.88
C MET A 8 4.39 6.94 -9.45
N CYS A 9 3.20 6.68 -8.93
CA CYS A 9 2.36 5.58 -9.38
C CYS A 9 1.50 5.88 -10.61
N ILE A 10 1.22 7.13 -10.93
CA ILE A 10 0.25 7.52 -11.96
C ILE A 10 0.89 8.38 -13.06
N ARG A 11 1.87 9.20 -12.73
CA ARG A 11 2.35 10.28 -13.58
C ARG A 11 3.54 9.92 -14.44
N ASP A 12 4.60 9.37 -13.85
CA ASP A 12 5.85 9.13 -14.54
C ASP A 12 6.03 7.63 -14.79
N ARG A 13 6.00 7.24 -16.06
CA ARG A 13 6.16 5.87 -16.52
C ARG A 13 7.11 5.85 -17.70
N TYR A 14 7.85 4.77 -17.83
CA TYR A 14 8.51 4.43 -19.07
C TYR A 14 8.03 3.06 -19.55
N ALA A 15 8.05 2.83 -20.84
CA ALA A 15 7.69 1.56 -21.46
C ALA A 15 8.84 1.06 -22.31
N CYS A 16 9.19 -0.20 -22.15
CA CYS A 16 10.09 -0.92 -23.02
C CYS A 16 9.32 -2.07 -23.68
N ALA A 17 9.27 -2.09 -24.99
CA ALA A 17 8.57 -3.12 -25.76
C ALA A 17 9.19 -3.25 -27.16
N PRO A 18 8.83 -4.29 -27.94
CA PRO A 18 9.21 -4.38 -29.34
C PRO A 18 8.82 -3.12 -30.11
N GLU A 19 9.67 -2.72 -31.05
CA GLU A 19 9.55 -1.44 -31.78
C GLU A 19 8.19 -1.25 -32.46
N THR A 20 7.62 -2.31 -33.02
CA THR A 20 6.29 -2.28 -33.63
C THR A 20 5.18 -1.85 -32.67
N ILE A 21 5.25 -2.29 -31.42
CA ILE A 21 4.30 -1.92 -30.36
C ILE A 21 4.57 -0.50 -29.89
N LEU A 22 5.84 -0.17 -29.61
CA LEU A 22 6.23 1.16 -29.14
C LEU A 22 5.86 2.26 -30.13
N LYS A 23 6.00 2.03 -31.43
CA LYS A 23 5.59 3.00 -32.45
C LYS A 23 4.10 3.34 -32.39
N GLN A 24 3.23 2.37 -32.09
CA GLN A 24 1.80 2.63 -31.96
C GLN A 24 1.48 3.31 -30.62
N MET A 25 2.11 2.89 -29.53
CA MET A 25 1.99 3.54 -28.23
C MET A 25 2.43 5.01 -28.30
N LEU A 26 3.53 5.29 -29.00
CA LEU A 26 4.04 6.65 -29.16
C LEU A 26 3.05 7.56 -29.91
N LYS A 27 2.38 7.07 -30.95
CA LYS A 27 1.34 7.85 -31.65
C LYS A 27 0.21 8.27 -30.70
N ILE A 28 -0.28 7.34 -29.88
CA ILE A 28 -1.34 7.62 -28.90
C ILE A 28 -0.82 8.60 -27.85
N HIS A 29 0.37 8.36 -27.33
CA HIS A 29 0.99 9.21 -26.30
C HIS A 29 1.20 10.66 -26.79
N GLN A 30 1.73 10.83 -27.99
CA GLN A 30 1.93 12.15 -28.60
C GLN A 30 0.62 12.91 -28.79
N PHE A 31 -0.45 12.23 -29.13
CA PHE A 31 -1.75 12.85 -29.30
C PHE A 31 -2.41 13.21 -27.96
N ALA A 32 -2.26 12.35 -26.93
CA ALA A 32 -2.92 12.53 -25.63
C ALA A 32 -2.17 13.52 -24.71
N ILE A 33 -0.85 13.42 -24.62
CA ILE A 33 -0.06 14.13 -23.58
C ILE A 33 1.20 14.82 -24.16
N MET A 34 1.67 14.40 -25.32
CA MET A 34 2.90 14.84 -26.00
C MET A 34 4.18 14.35 -25.31
N CYS A 35 4.46 14.80 -24.09
CA CYS A 35 5.64 14.39 -23.30
C CYS A 35 5.40 14.56 -21.81
N ALA A 36 6.26 13.94 -21.00
CA ALA A 36 6.28 14.20 -19.57
C ALA A 36 6.66 15.66 -19.26
N PRO A 37 6.17 16.25 -18.15
CA PRO A 37 6.57 17.59 -17.74
C PRO A 37 8.09 17.72 -17.63
N THR A 38 8.64 18.85 -18.07
CA THR A 38 10.08 19.10 -18.10
C THR A 38 10.73 18.93 -16.72
N THR A 39 10.07 19.37 -15.66
CA THR A 39 10.53 19.19 -14.28
C THR A 39 10.68 17.71 -13.90
N SER A 40 9.75 16.86 -14.35
CA SER A 40 9.84 15.40 -14.13
C SER A 40 11.00 14.78 -14.90
N GLN A 41 11.27 15.25 -16.12
CA GLN A 41 12.40 14.78 -16.91
C GLN A 41 13.73 15.10 -16.25
N TYR A 42 13.94 16.34 -15.77
CA TYR A 42 15.15 16.72 -15.03
C TYR A 42 15.27 15.95 -13.71
N ALA A 43 14.18 15.78 -12.98
CA ALA A 43 14.18 14.99 -11.75
C ALA A 43 14.53 13.51 -12.00
N ALA A 44 14.06 12.94 -13.10
CA ALA A 44 14.41 11.57 -13.50
C ALA A 44 15.90 11.44 -13.85
N VAL A 45 16.45 12.42 -14.57
CA VAL A 45 17.87 12.44 -14.91
C VAL A 45 18.74 12.51 -13.64
N GLU A 46 18.38 13.35 -12.68
CA GLU A 46 19.09 13.47 -11.41
C GLU A 46 18.98 12.17 -10.59
N ALA A 47 17.79 11.63 -10.48
CA ALA A 47 17.55 10.37 -9.75
C ALA A 47 18.35 9.19 -10.34
N MET A 48 18.45 9.12 -11.66
CA MET A 48 19.23 8.07 -12.34
C MET A 48 20.75 8.25 -12.22
N LYS A 49 21.22 9.47 -12.03
CA LYS A 49 22.66 9.75 -11.88
C LYS A 49 23.16 9.63 -10.45
N ASN A 50 22.37 10.11 -9.50
CA ASN A 50 22.82 10.36 -8.13
C ASN A 50 21.91 9.78 -7.05
N GLY A 51 20.82 9.06 -7.42
CA GLY A 51 19.80 8.60 -6.47
C GLY A 51 20.05 7.24 -5.81
N ASP A 52 21.14 6.56 -6.07
CA ASP A 52 21.36 5.17 -5.60
C ASP A 52 21.44 5.09 -4.07
N GLU A 53 22.08 6.05 -3.41
CA GLU A 53 22.17 6.10 -1.95
C GLU A 53 20.80 6.36 -1.32
N ASP A 54 20.02 7.31 -1.87
CA ASP A 54 18.67 7.61 -1.39
C ASP A 54 17.75 6.38 -1.53
N VAL A 55 17.86 5.66 -2.65
CA VAL A 55 17.09 4.43 -2.88
C VAL A 55 17.48 3.34 -1.87
N ALA A 56 18.77 3.19 -1.58
CA ALA A 56 19.26 2.21 -0.61
C ALA A 56 18.75 2.53 0.80
N GLN A 57 18.82 3.79 1.22
CA GLN A 57 18.31 4.25 2.51
C GLN A 57 16.80 4.03 2.62
N MET A 58 16.02 4.52 1.64
CA MET A 58 14.57 4.35 1.63
C MET A 58 14.16 2.87 1.67
N ARG A 59 14.86 2.02 0.92
CA ARG A 59 14.60 0.58 0.92
C ARG A 59 14.78 -0.02 2.30
N GLU A 60 15.83 0.34 3.04
CA GLU A 60 16.06 -0.18 4.38
C GLU A 60 15.02 0.33 5.39
N GLU A 61 14.64 1.60 5.30
CA GLU A 61 13.57 2.16 6.12
C GLU A 61 12.23 1.44 5.88
N TYR A 62 11.84 1.25 4.63
CA TYR A 62 10.63 0.50 4.29
C TYR A 62 10.70 -0.95 4.72
N ASN A 63 11.85 -1.58 4.62
CA ASN A 63 12.05 -2.95 5.09
C ASN A 63 11.93 -3.05 6.63
N GLY A 64 12.43 -2.07 7.36
CA GLY A 64 12.23 -1.95 8.80
C GLY A 64 10.74 -1.85 9.17
N ARG A 65 10.00 -0.95 8.51
CA ARG A 65 8.55 -0.78 8.70
C ARG A 65 7.77 -2.04 8.32
N ARG A 66 8.12 -2.68 7.21
CA ARG A 66 7.54 -3.95 6.78
C ARG A 66 7.66 -5.03 7.84
N ARG A 67 8.89 -5.25 8.35
CA ARG A 67 9.16 -6.24 9.41
C ARG A 67 8.36 -5.94 10.67
N TYR A 68 8.28 -4.68 11.08
CA TYR A 68 7.50 -4.25 12.23
C TYR A 68 6.00 -4.57 12.03
N VAL A 69 5.41 -4.17 10.92
CA VAL A 69 3.99 -4.40 10.63
C VAL A 69 3.64 -5.89 10.60
N LEU A 70 4.48 -6.72 9.95
CA LEU A 70 4.26 -8.16 9.91
C LEU A 70 4.39 -8.82 11.29
N HIS A 71 5.34 -8.35 12.10
CA HIS A 71 5.49 -8.82 13.49
C HIS A 71 4.23 -8.51 14.30
N ARG A 72 3.72 -7.28 14.20
CA ARG A 72 2.48 -6.88 14.88
C ARG A 72 1.27 -7.70 14.43
N PHE A 73 1.12 -7.96 13.14
CA PHE A 73 0.03 -8.84 12.66
C PHE A 73 0.15 -10.26 13.22
N LYS A 74 1.37 -10.78 13.32
CA LYS A 74 1.61 -12.09 13.92
C LYS A 74 1.22 -12.11 15.41
N GLU A 75 1.56 -11.07 16.17
CA GLU A 75 1.16 -10.93 17.59
C GLU A 75 -0.36 -10.86 17.74
N MET A 76 -1.02 -10.11 16.86
CA MET A 76 -2.50 -10.04 16.80
C MET A 76 -3.15 -11.33 16.30
N GLY A 77 -2.39 -12.31 15.80
CA GLY A 77 -2.92 -13.53 15.19
C GLY A 77 -3.50 -13.34 13.79
N LEU A 78 -3.32 -12.18 13.16
CA LEU A 78 -3.78 -11.91 11.81
C LEU A 78 -2.84 -12.53 10.77
N LYS A 79 -3.35 -13.43 9.95
CA LYS A 79 -2.58 -14.02 8.86
C LYS A 79 -2.32 -12.97 7.78
N CYS A 80 -1.06 -12.77 7.41
CA CYS A 80 -0.66 -11.85 6.35
C CYS A 80 0.43 -12.49 5.50
N PHE A 81 0.31 -12.37 4.18
CA PHE A 81 1.42 -12.69 3.28
C PHE A 81 2.58 -11.72 3.51
N GLU A 82 3.78 -12.24 3.40
CA GLU A 82 4.97 -11.40 3.43
C GLU A 82 5.09 -10.63 2.10
N PRO A 83 4.95 -9.30 2.10
CA PRO A 83 5.08 -8.50 0.89
C PRO A 83 6.56 -8.33 0.53
N PHE A 84 6.94 -8.74 -0.68
CA PHE A 84 8.30 -8.59 -1.21
C PHE A 84 8.48 -7.33 -2.05
N GLY A 85 7.42 -6.57 -2.27
CA GLY A 85 7.45 -5.33 -3.04
C GLY A 85 6.36 -4.36 -2.61
N ALA A 86 6.47 -3.12 -3.07
CA ALA A 86 5.63 -2.00 -2.68
C ALA A 86 5.68 -1.71 -1.16
N PHE A 87 4.68 -1.03 -0.64
CA PHE A 87 4.56 -0.65 0.78
C PHE A 87 3.15 -0.93 1.32
N TYR A 88 2.58 -2.07 0.89
CA TYR A 88 1.26 -2.52 1.30
C TYR A 88 1.33 -3.90 1.91
N ALA A 89 0.53 -4.12 2.95
CA ALA A 89 0.28 -5.42 3.55
C ALA A 89 -1.19 -5.78 3.41
N PHE A 90 -1.49 -7.08 3.28
CA PHE A 90 -2.83 -7.62 3.11
C PHE A 90 -3.14 -8.65 4.21
N PRO A 91 -3.43 -8.21 5.45
CA PRO A 91 -3.89 -9.12 6.49
C PRO A 91 -5.27 -9.69 6.18
N SER A 92 -5.46 -10.96 6.51
CA SER A 92 -6.75 -11.65 6.42
C SER A 92 -7.61 -11.35 7.64
N ILE A 93 -8.88 -11.05 7.40
CA ILE A 93 -9.91 -10.84 8.42
C ILE A 93 -11.01 -11.91 8.37
N LYS A 94 -10.79 -13.00 7.63
CA LYS A 94 -11.79 -14.05 7.40
C LYS A 94 -12.30 -14.70 8.69
N GLU A 95 -11.48 -14.73 9.74
CA GLU A 95 -11.84 -15.30 11.04
C GLU A 95 -13.01 -14.57 11.72
N PHE A 96 -13.25 -13.30 11.39
CA PHE A 96 -14.30 -12.49 12.03
C PHE A 96 -15.68 -12.66 11.40
N GLY A 97 -15.80 -13.40 10.30
CA GLY A 97 -17.08 -13.66 9.64
C GLY A 97 -17.78 -12.40 9.09
N MET A 98 -17.04 -11.31 8.92
CA MET A 98 -17.51 -10.04 8.35
C MET A 98 -16.96 -9.85 6.94
N THR A 99 -17.67 -9.09 6.12
CA THR A 99 -17.14 -8.64 4.84
C THR A 99 -16.01 -7.62 5.04
N SER A 100 -15.15 -7.48 4.03
CA SER A 100 -14.05 -6.51 4.06
C SER A 100 -14.54 -5.08 4.26
N ASP A 101 -15.66 -4.72 3.66
CA ASP A 101 -16.29 -3.40 3.78
C ASP A 101 -16.88 -3.16 5.17
N GLU A 102 -17.57 -4.14 5.74
CA GLU A 102 -18.11 -4.05 7.11
C GLU A 102 -17.00 -3.88 8.15
N PHE A 103 -15.94 -4.67 8.02
CA PHE A 103 -14.79 -4.57 8.92
C PHE A 103 -14.13 -3.20 8.82
N ALA A 104 -13.83 -2.73 7.61
CA ALA A 104 -13.20 -1.44 7.37
C ALA A 104 -14.07 -0.28 7.91
N THR A 105 -15.38 -0.33 7.70
CA THR A 105 -16.33 0.68 8.18
C THR A 105 -16.41 0.69 9.72
N LYS A 106 -16.50 -0.48 10.36
CA LYS A 106 -16.52 -0.58 11.82
C LYS A 106 -15.22 -0.07 12.44
N LEU A 107 -14.07 -0.45 11.88
CA LEU A 107 -12.75 0.00 12.34
C LEU A 107 -12.63 1.53 12.23
N LEU A 108 -13.08 2.11 11.11
CA LEU A 108 -13.08 3.56 10.91
C LEU A 108 -13.95 4.28 11.95
N ASN A 109 -15.15 3.78 12.18
CA ASN A 109 -16.11 4.42 13.08
C ASN A 109 -15.68 4.32 14.55
N SER A 110 -15.17 3.16 14.99
CA SER A 110 -14.80 2.90 16.39
C SER A 110 -13.40 3.41 16.76
N LYS A 111 -12.41 3.14 15.91
CA LYS A 111 -10.99 3.41 16.24
C LYS A 111 -10.37 4.54 15.40
N LYS A 112 -11.13 5.13 14.45
CA LYS A 112 -10.67 6.21 13.55
C LYS A 112 -9.46 5.82 12.69
N ILE A 113 -9.40 4.55 12.31
CA ILE A 113 -8.38 4.01 11.41
C ILE A 113 -9.02 3.69 10.07
N ALA A 114 -8.52 4.33 9.01
CA ALA A 114 -8.94 4.09 7.65
C ALA A 114 -8.05 3.04 6.98
N VAL A 115 -8.66 1.97 6.51
CA VAL A 115 -8.03 0.92 5.69
C VAL A 115 -8.81 0.76 4.40
N VAL A 116 -8.22 0.13 3.40
CA VAL A 116 -8.93 -0.15 2.15
C VAL A 116 -9.41 -1.60 2.16
N PRO A 117 -10.73 -1.84 1.99
CA PRO A 117 -11.24 -3.20 1.87
C PRO A 117 -10.63 -3.89 0.64
N GLY A 118 -10.34 -5.18 0.75
CA GLY A 118 -9.69 -5.94 -0.32
C GLY A 118 -10.51 -6.02 -1.60
N THR A 119 -11.84 -5.97 -1.48
CA THR A 119 -12.80 -5.92 -2.59
C THR A 119 -12.55 -4.79 -3.59
N ALA A 120 -11.95 -3.67 -3.15
CA ALA A 120 -11.52 -2.58 -4.03
C ALA A 120 -10.47 -3.01 -5.09
N PHE A 121 -9.88 -4.20 -4.95
CA PHE A 121 -8.87 -4.76 -5.86
C PHE A 121 -9.36 -6.01 -6.61
N GLY A 122 -10.65 -6.28 -6.53
CA GLY A 122 -11.31 -7.42 -7.17
C GLY A 122 -11.96 -8.36 -6.15
N GLU A 123 -12.81 -9.26 -6.64
CA GLU A 123 -13.58 -10.20 -5.81
C GLU A 123 -12.70 -11.13 -4.97
N CYS A 124 -11.53 -11.49 -5.48
CA CYS A 124 -10.54 -12.31 -4.75
C CYS A 124 -9.97 -11.61 -3.50
N GLY A 125 -10.17 -10.30 -3.36
CA GLY A 125 -9.77 -9.51 -2.20
C GLY A 125 -10.73 -9.59 -1.02
N GLU A 126 -11.88 -10.27 -1.15
CA GLU A 126 -12.82 -10.42 -0.05
C GLU A 126 -12.20 -11.21 1.12
N GLY A 127 -12.43 -10.72 2.33
CA GLY A 127 -11.83 -11.23 3.56
C GLY A 127 -10.39 -10.76 3.82
N PHE A 128 -9.97 -9.71 3.10
CA PHE A 128 -8.67 -9.05 3.30
C PHE A 128 -8.81 -7.53 3.42
N LEU A 129 -7.79 -6.90 4.02
CA LEU A 129 -7.65 -5.45 4.07
C LEU A 129 -6.33 -5.05 3.44
N ARG A 130 -6.29 -3.90 2.76
CA ARG A 130 -5.01 -3.29 2.36
C ARG A 130 -4.61 -2.23 3.35
N ILE A 131 -3.44 -2.40 3.95
CA ILE A 131 -2.83 -1.47 4.89
C ILE A 131 -1.52 -0.96 4.29
N SER A 132 -1.33 0.37 4.28
CA SER A 132 -0.08 0.99 3.84
C SER A 132 0.87 1.13 5.02
N TYR A 133 2.15 0.79 4.83
CA TYR A 133 3.21 1.07 5.81
C TYR A 133 4.15 2.20 5.36
N ALA A 134 3.69 3.05 4.46
CA ALA A 134 4.41 4.25 4.01
C ALA A 134 4.20 5.47 4.94
N TYR A 135 4.06 5.22 6.23
CA TYR A 135 3.90 6.22 7.30
C TYR A 135 5.11 6.21 8.23
N SER A 136 5.20 7.18 9.14
CA SER A 136 6.22 7.16 10.19
C SER A 136 6.07 5.93 11.08
N LEU A 137 7.13 5.51 11.75
CA LEU A 137 7.06 4.36 12.64
C LEU A 137 6.13 4.63 13.84
N ASP A 138 6.03 5.87 14.28
CA ASP A 138 5.18 6.24 15.41
C ASP A 138 3.69 6.23 15.02
N ASP A 139 3.35 6.74 13.83
CA ASP A 139 1.99 6.60 13.28
C ASP A 139 1.60 5.14 13.11
N LEU A 140 2.54 4.29 12.66
CA LEU A 140 2.29 2.86 12.50
C LEU A 140 2.09 2.16 13.84
N LYS A 141 2.85 2.52 14.88
CA LYS A 141 2.64 1.99 16.23
C LYS A 141 1.26 2.33 16.77
N GLU A 142 0.86 3.60 16.63
CA GLU A 142 -0.45 4.06 17.08
C GLU A 142 -1.57 3.36 16.30
N ALA A 143 -1.48 3.33 14.98
CA ALA A 143 -2.51 2.71 14.14
C ALA A 143 -2.65 1.21 14.42
N LEU A 144 -1.53 0.48 14.53
CA LEU A 144 -1.56 -0.96 14.80
C LEU A 144 -2.01 -1.27 16.23
N GLY A 145 -1.72 -0.40 17.22
CA GLY A 145 -2.27 -0.52 18.56
C GLY A 145 -3.79 -0.43 18.57
N ARG A 146 -4.36 0.55 17.86
CA ARG A 146 -5.82 0.71 17.72
C ARG A 146 -6.47 -0.45 16.96
N ILE A 147 -5.78 -1.03 15.95
CA ILE A 147 -6.25 -2.23 15.25
C ILE A 147 -6.26 -3.43 16.21
N GLU A 148 -5.23 -3.59 17.04
CA GLU A 148 -5.14 -4.65 18.04
C GLU A 148 -6.29 -4.59 19.06
N GLU A 149 -6.56 -3.40 19.58
CA GLU A 149 -7.72 -3.19 20.46
C GLU A 149 -9.02 -3.63 19.78
N PHE A 150 -9.24 -3.21 18.54
CA PHE A 150 -10.44 -3.55 17.77
C PHE A 150 -10.58 -5.05 17.54
N VAL A 151 -9.50 -5.71 17.14
CA VAL A 151 -9.46 -7.16 16.95
C VAL A 151 -9.75 -7.91 18.25
N THR A 152 -9.20 -7.44 19.37
CA THR A 152 -9.43 -8.03 20.68
C THR A 152 -10.89 -7.87 21.12
N GLU A 153 -11.49 -6.70 20.94
CA GLU A 153 -12.90 -6.44 21.21
C GLU A 153 -13.83 -7.35 20.37
N LEU A 154 -13.50 -7.56 19.09
CA LEU A 154 -14.26 -8.45 18.23
C LEU A 154 -14.21 -9.90 18.69
N ARG A 155 -13.02 -10.42 19.06
CA ARG A 155 -12.88 -11.79 19.57
C ARG A 155 -13.63 -11.98 20.88
N ALA A 156 -13.54 -11.04 21.82
CA ALA A 156 -14.29 -11.09 23.05
C ALA A 156 -15.82 -11.10 22.82
N GLY A 157 -16.30 -10.41 21.78
CA GLY A 157 -17.70 -10.43 21.38
C GLY A 157 -18.12 -11.72 20.66
N MET A 158 -17.19 -12.48 20.11
CA MET A 158 -17.45 -13.80 19.49
C MET A 158 -17.51 -14.93 20.54
N ASP A 159 -16.67 -14.88 21.55
CA ASP A 159 -16.61 -15.88 22.64
C ASP A 159 -17.85 -15.84 23.55
N ASN A 160 -18.62 -14.75 23.53
CA ASN A 160 -19.84 -14.57 24.32
C ASN A 160 -21.14 -14.92 23.54
N LYS A 161 -21.04 -15.51 22.35
CA LYS A 161 -22.18 -16.01 21.56
C LYS A 161 -22.18 -17.52 21.47
#